data_ec6c48ff22a0bb21b6697ec69aebbd12
#
_entry.id   ec6c48ff22a0bb21b6697ec69aebbd12
#
_cell.length_a   1.000
_cell.length_b   1.000
_cell.length_c   1.000
_cell.angle_alpha   90.00
_cell.angle_beta   90.00
_cell.angle_gamma   90.00
#
_symmetry.space_group_name_H-M   'P 1'
#
loop_
_entity.id
_entity.type
_entity.pdbx_description
1 polymer ?
#
loop_
_entity_poly.entity_id
_entity_poly.type
_entity_poly.pdbx_seq_one_letter_code
_entity_poly.pdbx_strand_id
1 'polypeptide(L)'
;MNWKIAPVAVAAGLLGLGGCAAPRAVATAEPGARPDRQCFWNHQVNSFASADNRIVNVRVGVRDVYQMEMFGPCHDVDWSQKIALVSRSGSICTGFDAEIVAESPLGPQRCQVKNIRKLTPAEIAALPKRARP
;
A
#
# COMPACT_ATOMS: atom_id res chain seq x y z
N MET A 1 -43.70 -48.21 -59.30
CA MET A 1 -42.41 -47.53 -59.64
C MET A 1 -41.75 -47.15 -58.31
N ASN A 2 -40.74 -47.94 -57.94
CA ASN A 2 -40.09 -47.84 -56.66
C ASN A 2 -38.83 -46.98 -56.80
N TRP A 3 -38.75 -45.87 -56.13
CA TRP A 3 -37.51 -45.10 -56.04
C TRP A 3 -37.01 -45.15 -54.60
N LYS A 4 -35.92 -45.92 -54.46
CA LYS A 4 -35.18 -46.00 -53.21
C LYS A 4 -34.18 -44.84 -53.16
N ILE A 5 -34.35 -43.94 -52.21
CA ILE A 5 -33.36 -42.90 -51.92
C ILE A 5 -32.61 -43.30 -50.67
N ALA A 6 -31.31 -43.47 -50.84
CA ALA A 6 -30.37 -43.77 -49.74
C ALA A 6 -30.06 -42.49 -48.92
N PRO A 7 -29.90 -42.57 -47.63
CA PRO A 7 -29.46 -41.41 -46.83
C PRO A 7 -27.96 -41.27 -46.88
N VAL A 8 -27.50 -40.07 -47.23
CA VAL A 8 -26.09 -39.66 -47.09
C VAL A 8 -25.87 -39.20 -45.66
N ALA A 9 -25.01 -39.90 -44.96
CA ALA A 9 -24.54 -39.51 -43.64
C ALA A 9 -23.48 -38.43 -43.80
N VAL A 10 -23.78 -37.21 -43.34
CA VAL A 10 -22.83 -36.13 -43.22
C VAL A 10 -22.26 -36.18 -41.81
N ALA A 11 -21.00 -36.58 -41.67
CA ALA A 11 -20.27 -36.49 -40.43
C ALA A 11 -19.79 -35.06 -40.24
N ALA A 12 -20.38 -34.30 -39.35
CA ALA A 12 -19.92 -33.00 -38.91
C ALA A 12 -18.85 -33.17 -37.84
N GLY A 13 -17.60 -32.92 -38.20
CA GLY A 13 -16.49 -32.86 -37.28
C GLY A 13 -16.54 -31.57 -36.44
N LEU A 14 -16.83 -31.70 -35.19
CA LEU A 14 -16.70 -30.63 -34.20
C LEU A 14 -15.24 -30.48 -33.80
N LEU A 15 -14.57 -29.48 -34.35
CA LEU A 15 -13.27 -29.00 -33.88
C LEU A 15 -13.50 -28.22 -32.57
N GLY A 16 -13.31 -28.89 -31.44
CA GLY A 16 -13.28 -28.27 -30.12
C GLY A 16 -12.04 -27.42 -29.96
N LEU A 17 -12.18 -26.10 -30.05
CA LEU A 17 -11.18 -25.15 -29.57
C LEU A 17 -11.19 -25.18 -28.04
N GLY A 18 -10.35 -26.03 -27.47
CA GLY A 18 -10.07 -26.05 -26.05
C GLY A 18 -9.32 -24.78 -25.65
N GLY A 19 -10.06 -23.76 -25.22
CA GLY A 19 -9.49 -22.60 -24.56
C GLY A 19 -8.91 -23.02 -23.21
N CYS A 20 -7.58 -23.09 -23.10
CA CYS A 20 -6.90 -23.18 -21.82
C CYS A 20 -7.10 -21.88 -21.06
N ALA A 21 -8.19 -21.80 -20.27
CA ALA A 21 -8.31 -20.82 -19.23
C ALA A 21 -7.32 -21.21 -18.12
N ALA A 22 -6.17 -20.53 -18.08
CA ALA A 22 -5.26 -20.64 -16.94
C ALA A 22 -6.01 -20.25 -15.67
N PRO A 23 -6.03 -21.10 -14.63
CA PRO A 23 -6.60 -20.71 -13.36
C PRO A 23 -5.82 -19.51 -12.82
N ARG A 24 -6.48 -18.36 -12.67
CA ARG A 24 -5.95 -17.26 -11.87
C ARG A 24 -5.75 -17.84 -10.48
N ALA A 25 -4.50 -18.01 -10.10
CA ALA A 25 -4.14 -18.31 -8.73
C ALA A 25 -4.63 -17.13 -7.88
N VAL A 26 -5.77 -17.32 -7.24
CA VAL A 26 -6.18 -16.48 -6.13
C VAL A 26 -5.15 -16.76 -5.06
N ALA A 27 -4.24 -15.81 -4.83
CA ALA A 27 -3.34 -15.88 -3.69
C ALA A 27 -4.20 -15.85 -2.44
N THR A 28 -4.52 -17.03 -1.92
CA THR A 28 -5.06 -17.21 -0.59
C THR A 28 -3.97 -16.76 0.36
N ALA A 29 -4.14 -15.57 0.96
CA ALA A 29 -3.31 -15.15 2.07
C ALA A 29 -3.46 -16.19 3.17
N GLU A 30 -2.40 -16.92 3.48
CA GLU A 30 -2.38 -17.86 4.59
C GLU A 30 -2.69 -17.11 5.89
N PRO A 31 -3.65 -17.60 6.72
CA PRO A 31 -3.90 -17.01 8.04
C PRO A 31 -2.67 -17.26 8.90
N GLY A 32 -1.84 -16.24 9.09
CA GLY A 32 -0.63 -16.32 9.90
C GLY A 32 0.65 -15.85 9.21
N ALA A 33 0.65 -15.56 7.93
CA ALA A 33 1.76 -14.88 7.29
C ALA A 33 1.92 -13.49 7.92
N ARG A 34 2.97 -13.30 8.72
CA ARG A 34 3.34 -11.96 9.19
C ARG A 34 3.58 -11.12 7.94
N PRO A 35 2.93 -9.94 7.82
CA PRO A 35 3.19 -9.07 6.70
C PRO A 35 4.70 -8.83 6.63
N ASP A 36 5.27 -8.98 5.44
CA ASP A 36 6.71 -8.78 5.20
C ASP A 36 7.13 -7.46 5.83
N ARG A 37 8.01 -7.55 6.82
CA ARG A 37 8.51 -6.39 7.55
C ARG A 37 9.35 -5.56 6.59
N GLN A 38 8.82 -4.42 6.16
CA GLN A 38 9.52 -3.49 5.29
C GLN A 38 10.12 -2.38 6.15
N CYS A 39 11.40 -2.13 5.94
CA CYS A 39 12.14 -1.12 6.69
C CYS A 39 12.78 -0.10 5.76
N PHE A 40 12.97 1.11 6.26
CA PHE A 40 13.73 2.18 5.61
C PHE A 40 14.53 2.96 6.65
N TRP A 41 15.51 3.72 6.19
CA TRP A 41 16.31 4.57 7.05
C TRP A 41 15.74 5.98 7.12
N ASN A 42 15.81 6.63 8.26
CA ASN A 42 15.29 8.00 8.44
C ASN A 42 15.88 9.00 7.42
N HIS A 43 17.14 8.85 7.04
CA HIS A 43 17.80 9.71 6.03
C HIS A 43 17.29 9.50 4.59
N GLN A 44 16.52 8.46 4.31
CA GLN A 44 15.91 8.21 3.00
C GLN A 44 14.57 8.94 2.83
N VAL A 45 14.08 9.57 3.88
CA VAL A 45 12.83 10.35 3.83
C VAL A 45 13.09 11.69 3.16
N ASN A 46 12.37 11.95 2.09
CA ASN A 46 12.54 13.15 1.25
C ASN A 46 11.48 14.22 1.52
N SER A 47 10.27 13.81 1.86
CA SER A 47 9.15 14.72 2.12
C SER A 47 8.11 14.05 3.02
N PHE A 48 7.26 14.86 3.58
CA PHE A 48 6.10 14.39 4.34
C PHE A 48 4.89 15.27 4.06
N ALA A 49 3.72 14.75 4.33
CA ALA A 49 2.48 15.48 4.28
C ALA A 49 1.49 14.89 5.30
N SER A 50 0.69 15.76 5.89
CA SER A 50 -0.38 15.40 6.80
C SER A 50 -1.66 16.11 6.38
N ALA A 51 -2.78 15.40 6.37
CA ALA A 51 -4.09 15.98 6.14
C ALA A 51 -4.81 16.30 7.46
N ASP A 52 -4.36 15.66 8.51
CA ASP A 52 -4.90 15.77 9.85
C ASP A 52 -3.78 15.52 10.88
N ASN A 53 -4.08 15.71 12.15
CA ASN A 53 -3.11 15.57 13.22
C ASN A 53 -2.90 14.12 13.72
N ARG A 54 -3.38 13.10 13.00
CA ARG A 54 -3.27 11.69 13.40
C ARG A 54 -2.52 10.84 12.37
N ILE A 55 -2.46 11.29 11.11
CA ILE A 55 -1.87 10.53 10.02
C ILE A 55 -0.83 11.38 9.32
N VAL A 56 0.38 10.86 9.23
CA VAL A 56 1.47 11.46 8.48
C VAL A 56 1.91 10.49 7.39
N ASN A 57 1.95 10.96 6.16
CA ASN A 57 2.51 10.22 5.04
C ASN A 57 3.92 10.72 4.78
N VAL A 58 4.87 9.80 4.66
CA VAL A 58 6.28 10.12 4.37
C VAL A 58 6.71 9.48 3.07
N ARG A 59 7.42 10.22 2.24
CA ARG A 59 8.02 9.71 1.01
C ARG A 59 9.43 9.22 1.30
N VAL A 60 9.67 7.97 0.96
CA VAL A 60 10.97 7.32 1.08
C VAL A 60 11.52 7.06 -0.31
N GLY A 61 12.72 7.59 -0.59
CA GLY A 61 13.27 7.52 -1.94
C GLY A 61 12.35 8.20 -2.98
N VAL A 62 12.24 7.59 -4.15
CA VAL A 62 11.54 8.20 -5.30
C VAL A 62 10.04 7.89 -5.33
N ARG A 63 9.64 6.68 -4.94
CA ARG A 63 8.29 6.16 -5.21
C ARG A 63 7.53 5.69 -3.99
N ASP A 64 8.24 5.29 -2.96
CA ASP A 64 7.62 4.64 -1.80
C ASP A 64 7.02 5.68 -0.86
N VAL A 65 5.81 5.42 -0.44
CA VAL A 65 5.13 6.24 0.57
C VAL A 65 4.71 5.34 1.72
N TYR A 66 5.09 5.74 2.91
CA TYR A 66 4.68 5.08 4.15
C TYR A 66 3.71 5.97 4.90
N GLN A 67 2.62 5.37 5.36
CA GLN A 67 1.63 6.02 6.19
C GLN A 67 1.91 5.66 7.64
N MET A 68 2.01 6.69 8.47
CA MET A 68 2.22 6.60 9.91
C MET A 68 0.96 7.07 10.62
N GLU A 69 0.35 6.17 11.39
CA GLU A 69 -0.78 6.47 12.27
C GLU A 69 -0.25 6.69 13.69
N MET A 70 -0.66 7.75 14.34
CA MET A 70 -0.23 8.08 15.69
C MET A 70 -1.21 7.58 16.75
N PHE A 71 -0.74 7.31 17.96
CA PHE A 71 -1.59 6.91 19.08
C PHE A 71 -2.60 7.97 19.48
N GLY A 72 -2.22 9.23 19.35
CA GLY A 72 -3.06 10.38 19.67
C GLY A 72 -2.88 11.51 18.66
N PRO A 73 -3.59 12.61 18.82
CA PRO A 73 -3.38 13.79 17.99
C PRO A 73 -1.98 14.35 18.21
N CYS A 74 -1.26 14.56 17.12
CA CYS A 74 0.00 15.29 17.09
C CYS A 74 -0.30 16.70 16.61
N HIS A 75 -0.51 17.59 17.57
CA HIS A 75 -0.87 18.97 17.25
C HIS A 75 0.23 19.61 16.41
N ASP A 76 -0.15 20.50 15.53
CA ASP A 76 0.74 21.26 14.66
C ASP A 76 1.52 20.46 13.61
N VAL A 77 1.41 19.12 13.56
CA VAL A 77 2.11 18.32 12.54
C VAL A 77 1.67 18.64 11.11
N ASP A 78 0.41 19.01 10.93
CA ASP A 78 -0.20 19.41 9.67
C ASP A 78 0.23 20.81 9.20
N TRP A 79 0.77 21.62 10.09
CA TRP A 79 1.33 22.96 9.85
C TRP A 79 2.85 22.98 9.91
N SER A 80 3.47 21.93 10.45
CA SER A 80 4.92 21.83 10.61
C SER A 80 5.60 21.81 9.24
N GLN A 81 6.62 22.62 9.09
CA GLN A 81 7.47 22.59 7.88
C GLN A 81 8.58 21.54 7.97
N LYS A 82 8.84 21.07 9.16
CA LYS A 82 9.88 20.08 9.45
C LYS A 82 9.39 19.09 10.49
N ILE A 83 9.71 17.83 10.25
CA ILE A 83 9.56 16.77 11.24
C ILE A 83 10.88 16.00 11.35
N ALA A 84 11.14 15.45 12.52
CA ALA A 84 12.18 14.45 12.70
C ALA A 84 11.53 13.10 12.97
N LEU A 85 12.04 12.06 12.31
CA LEU A 85 11.67 10.68 12.59
C LEU A 85 12.73 10.08 13.49
N VAL A 86 12.33 9.58 14.64
CA VAL A 86 13.20 8.97 15.62
C VAL A 86 12.86 7.50 15.77
N SER A 87 13.85 6.64 15.72
CA SER A 87 13.75 5.23 16.06
C SER A 87 14.98 4.80 16.86
N ARG A 88 14.88 3.72 17.59
CA ARG A 88 15.99 3.23 18.43
C ARG A 88 17.21 2.80 17.63
N SER A 89 17.00 2.31 16.40
CA SER A 89 18.07 1.77 15.54
C SER A 89 18.40 2.66 14.35
N GLY A 90 17.71 3.80 14.17
CA GLY A 90 17.79 4.61 12.95
C GLY A 90 17.05 4.01 11.76
N SER A 91 16.69 2.74 11.82
CA SER A 91 15.84 2.05 10.86
C SER A 91 14.39 2.07 11.34
N ILE A 92 13.47 2.36 10.45
CA ILE A 92 12.04 2.45 10.72
C ILE A 92 11.34 1.36 9.91
N CYS A 93 10.58 0.51 10.61
CA CYS A 93 9.95 -0.65 9.99
C CYS A 93 8.43 -0.58 10.10
N THR A 94 7.74 -1.30 9.20
CA THR A 94 6.28 -1.47 9.31
C THR A 94 5.91 -2.05 10.67
N GLY A 95 4.78 -1.62 11.20
CA GLY A 95 4.36 -1.86 12.58
C GLY A 95 4.48 -0.58 13.41
N PHE A 96 5.15 -0.65 14.54
CA PHE A 96 5.35 0.50 15.43
C PHE A 96 6.81 0.53 15.88
N ASP A 97 7.61 1.44 15.39
CA ASP A 97 9.02 1.57 15.80
C ASP A 97 9.54 2.99 15.54
N ALA A 98 8.64 3.96 15.60
CA ALA A 98 9.02 5.34 15.32
C ALA A 98 8.28 6.33 16.23
N GLU A 99 8.91 7.46 16.41
CA GLU A 99 8.37 8.66 17.01
C GLU A 99 8.54 9.81 16.01
N ILE A 100 7.51 10.60 15.84
CA ILE A 100 7.55 11.83 15.07
C ILE A 100 7.78 12.99 16.04
N VAL A 101 8.78 13.80 15.75
CA VAL A 101 9.02 15.05 16.46
C VAL A 101 8.65 16.18 15.51
N ALA A 102 7.59 16.90 15.81
CA ALA A 102 7.11 18.06 15.06
C ALA A 102 7.48 19.36 15.79
N GLU A 103 7.82 20.38 15.03
CA GLU A 103 8.02 21.72 15.59
C GLU A 103 6.66 22.35 15.89
N SER A 104 6.50 22.92 17.08
CA SER A 104 5.32 23.68 17.47
C SER A 104 5.74 25.00 18.13
N PRO A 105 4.85 26.00 18.20
CA PRO A 105 5.13 27.27 18.89
C PRO A 105 5.49 27.13 20.37
N LEU A 106 5.07 26.03 20.98
CA LEU A 106 5.36 25.74 22.40
C LEU A 106 6.59 24.86 22.60
N GLY A 107 7.31 24.52 21.51
CA GLY A 107 8.48 23.67 21.50
C GLY A 107 8.25 22.34 20.77
N PRO A 108 9.28 21.49 20.66
CA PRO A 108 9.20 20.23 19.96
C PRO A 108 8.16 19.29 20.58
N GLN A 109 7.21 18.86 19.81
CA GLN A 109 6.19 17.88 20.21
C GLN A 109 6.60 16.48 19.77
N ARG A 110 6.56 15.52 20.69
CA ARG A 110 6.87 14.11 20.43
C ARG A 110 5.59 13.32 20.31
N CYS A 111 5.43 12.64 19.19
CA CYS A 111 4.23 11.90 18.83
C CYS A 111 4.59 10.45 18.55
N GLN A 112 4.09 9.54 19.37
CA GLN A 112 4.33 8.12 19.21
C GLN A 112 3.53 7.56 18.03
N VAL A 113 4.20 6.81 17.17
CA VAL A 113 3.57 6.14 16.05
C VAL A 113 2.98 4.81 16.51
N LYS A 114 1.71 4.61 16.23
CA LYS A 114 0.95 3.41 16.54
C LYS A 114 1.12 2.34 15.46
N ASN A 115 1.15 2.76 14.20
CA ASN A 115 1.24 1.85 13.07
C ASN A 115 1.95 2.51 11.88
N ILE A 116 2.75 1.72 11.20
CA ILE A 116 3.46 2.12 9.98
C ILE A 116 3.15 1.10 8.89
N ARG A 117 2.65 1.56 7.77
CA ARG A 117 2.39 0.71 6.61
C ARG A 117 2.85 1.36 5.32
N LYS A 118 3.32 0.56 4.37
CA LYS A 118 3.60 1.02 3.02
C LYS A 118 2.29 1.14 2.23
N LEU A 119 2.11 2.25 1.53
CA LEU A 119 0.96 2.46 0.65
C LEU A 119 1.21 1.83 -0.72
N THR A 120 0.17 1.28 -1.30
CA THR A 120 0.17 0.84 -2.69
C THR A 120 0.11 2.03 -3.65
N PRO A 121 0.54 1.88 -4.91
CA PRO A 121 0.42 2.96 -5.91
C PRO A 121 -1.01 3.50 -6.07
N ALA A 122 -2.01 2.64 -5.96
CA ALA A 122 -3.42 3.03 -6.05
C ALA A 122 -3.84 3.89 -4.84
N GLU A 123 -3.42 3.53 -3.63
CA GLU A 123 -3.68 4.32 -2.42
C GLU A 123 -2.97 5.68 -2.48
N ILE A 124 -1.73 5.73 -2.97
CA ILE A 124 -0.98 6.98 -3.14
C ILE A 124 -1.72 7.91 -4.11
N ALA A 125 -2.22 7.37 -5.23
CA ALA A 125 -2.99 8.14 -6.20
C ALA A 125 -4.31 8.67 -5.63
N ALA A 126 -4.92 7.94 -4.72
CA ALA A 126 -6.17 8.30 -4.05
C ALA A 126 -6.00 9.30 -2.90
N LEU A 127 -4.78 9.57 -2.43
CA LEU A 127 -4.53 10.54 -1.36
C LEU A 127 -5.03 11.94 -1.75
N PRO A 128 -5.69 12.68 -0.84
CA PRO A 128 -5.98 14.08 -1.05
C PRO A 128 -4.69 14.89 -1.22
N LYS A 129 -4.76 16.00 -1.96
CA LYS A 129 -3.56 16.80 -2.33
C LYS A 129 -2.69 17.15 -1.12
N ARG A 130 -3.31 17.57 -0.01
CA ARG A 130 -2.60 17.97 1.21
C ARG A 130 -2.00 16.81 2.02
N ALA A 131 -2.40 15.57 1.75
CA ALA A 131 -1.85 14.37 2.37
C ALA A 131 -0.81 13.66 1.49
N ARG A 132 -0.51 14.22 0.34
CA ARG A 132 0.42 13.63 -0.65
C ARG A 132 1.81 14.22 -0.44
N PRO A 133 2.78 13.41 0.07
CA PRO A 133 4.14 13.85 0.34
C PRO A 133 4.99 14.02 -0.91
#